data_bf261639722e2283038b46466b54791d
#
_entry.id   bf261639722e2283038b46466b54791d
#
_cell.length_a   1.000
_cell.length_b   1.000
_cell.length_c   1.000
_cell.angle_alpha   90.00
_cell.angle_beta   90.00
_cell.angle_gamma   90.00
#
_symmetry.space_group_name_H-M   'P 1'
#
loop_
_entity.id
_entity.type
_entity.pdbx_description
1 polymer ?
#
loop_
_entity_poly.entity_id
_entity_poly.type
_entity_poly.pdbx_seq_one_letter_code
_entity_poly.pdbx_strand_id
1 'polypeptide(L)'
;MKNSRLLSLAAAALLFSAAAKAQQPAELHIKARLTDVRDTIVLACTELGKGSMEKIADIVTKDGMFEYRLKTDKPKTLVLFRPYAQQRGQMMIYNLSLPAVPGETVEISGTVMLPTIGGSAFYKDYATVMDFVKTFNKSMLEAADAYNAAAKDSLQREKAGEDYATNMATASKLLIDQLFGYARQNPDSEISAYLASFIQTEYIEDYLKLLSPKAKESRMKPAVEAAVSRLEAERKMKEAEANVAEGKPAPDFTLNDINGKPFSLSSLRGKYVVLDFWGSWCGWCIKGMPEMKRYYGKYSGKFEIVGIDCNDTERKWKEAVEKNALPWINVKSEQEDATPERYAVKGFPTKVVVAPDGTIAKIAVGESPEFYKYLDSLFGEE
;
A
#
# COMPACT_ATOMS: atom_id res chain seq x y z
N MET A 1 -70.48 55.67 -17.76
CA MET A 1 -71.14 54.31 -17.76
C MET A 1 -69.99 53.26 -17.86
N LYS A 2 -70.03 52.27 -16.97
CA LYS A 2 -69.30 51.02 -16.92
C LYS A 2 -67.84 51.05 -16.44
N ASN A 3 -67.76 50.78 -15.17
CA ASN A 3 -66.55 50.23 -14.44
C ASN A 3 -66.11 48.90 -14.98
N SER A 4 -64.84 48.68 -15.13
CA SER A 4 -64.26 47.36 -15.12
C SER A 4 -63.09 47.35 -14.16
N ARG A 5 -63.25 46.63 -13.08
CA ARG A 5 -62.22 46.33 -12.04
C ARG A 5 -61.27 45.37 -12.62
N LEU A 6 -59.98 45.74 -12.62
CA LEU A 6 -58.87 44.85 -12.79
C LEU A 6 -58.47 44.20 -11.43
N LEU A 7 -58.65 42.90 -11.33
CA LEU A 7 -58.20 42.09 -10.25
C LEU A 7 -56.69 41.80 -10.50
N SER A 8 -55.83 42.34 -9.65
CA SER A 8 -54.42 41.99 -9.58
C SER A 8 -54.28 40.72 -8.74
N LEU A 9 -53.95 39.61 -9.42
CA LEU A 9 -53.48 38.41 -8.74
C LEU A 9 -51.98 38.56 -8.40
N ALA A 10 -51.68 38.78 -7.12
CA ALA A 10 -50.34 38.67 -6.57
C ALA A 10 -50.04 37.18 -6.39
N ALA A 11 -49.23 36.61 -7.30
CA ALA A 11 -48.66 35.30 -7.11
C ALA A 11 -47.46 35.44 -6.17
N ALA A 12 -47.64 35.04 -4.91
CA ALA A 12 -46.53 34.88 -3.95
C ALA A 12 -45.72 33.65 -4.34
N ALA A 13 -44.59 33.88 -5.01
CA ALA A 13 -43.56 32.85 -5.22
C ALA A 13 -42.91 32.55 -3.89
N LEU A 14 -43.31 31.48 -3.23
CA LEU A 14 -42.58 30.85 -2.12
C LEU A 14 -41.31 30.26 -2.69
N LEU A 15 -40.22 31.00 -2.65
CA LEU A 15 -38.87 30.50 -2.80
C LEU A 15 -38.53 29.63 -1.57
N PHE A 16 -38.78 28.33 -1.66
CA PHE A 16 -38.14 27.38 -0.79
C PHE A 16 -36.64 27.39 -1.08
N SER A 17 -35.87 28.20 -0.38
CA SER A 17 -34.44 28.01 -0.27
C SER A 17 -34.23 26.74 0.53
N ALA A 18 -34.07 25.62 -0.15
CA ALA A 18 -33.45 24.43 0.42
C ALA A 18 -31.98 24.78 0.68
N ALA A 19 -31.74 25.45 1.84
CA ALA A 19 -30.42 25.48 2.39
C ALA A 19 -30.03 24.00 2.60
N ALA A 20 -29.13 23.49 1.75
CA ALA A 20 -28.47 22.22 2.01
C ALA A 20 -27.82 22.38 3.39
N LYS A 21 -28.48 21.85 4.43
CA LYS A 21 -27.84 21.66 5.73
C LYS A 21 -26.62 20.81 5.41
N ALA A 22 -25.43 21.39 5.52
CA ALA A 22 -24.20 20.63 5.53
C ALA A 22 -24.41 19.54 6.59
N GLN A 23 -24.56 18.31 6.14
CA GLN A 23 -24.81 17.17 7.00
C GLN A 23 -23.56 17.08 7.88
N GLN A 24 -23.71 17.26 9.18
CA GLN A 24 -22.57 17.08 10.10
C GLN A 24 -22.00 15.70 9.84
N PRO A 25 -20.68 15.55 9.76
CA PRO A 25 -20.06 14.26 9.53
C PRO A 25 -20.59 13.28 10.56
N ALA A 26 -21.10 12.14 10.10
CA ALA A 26 -21.62 11.11 10.97
C ALA A 26 -20.44 10.55 11.80
N GLU A 27 -20.69 10.28 13.08
CA GLU A 27 -19.67 9.80 14.00
C GLU A 27 -19.76 8.28 14.14
N LEU A 28 -18.61 7.58 14.08
CA LEU A 28 -18.51 6.23 14.62
C LEU A 28 -18.32 6.31 16.12
N HIS A 29 -19.19 5.67 16.89
CA HIS A 29 -19.04 5.55 18.33
C HIS A 29 -18.29 4.25 18.68
N ILE A 30 -17.12 4.37 19.26
CA ILE A 30 -16.26 3.26 19.68
C ILE A 30 -16.38 3.11 21.21
N LYS A 31 -16.75 1.91 21.66
CA LYS A 31 -16.75 1.53 23.07
C LYS A 31 -15.84 0.32 23.22
N ALA A 32 -14.83 0.39 24.06
CA ALA A 32 -13.87 -0.69 24.18
C ALA A 32 -13.54 -1.03 25.64
N ARG A 33 -13.28 -2.32 25.85
CA ARG A 33 -12.71 -2.88 27.08
C ARG A 33 -11.68 -3.94 26.71
N LEU A 34 -10.41 -3.54 26.62
CA LEU A 34 -9.30 -4.37 26.21
C LEU A 34 -8.44 -4.78 27.41
N THR A 35 -8.37 -6.07 27.69
CA THR A 35 -7.74 -6.61 28.91
C THR A 35 -6.20 -6.59 28.89
N ASP A 36 -5.59 -6.43 27.70
CA ASP A 36 -4.15 -6.32 27.50
C ASP A 36 -3.66 -4.88 27.28
N VAL A 37 -4.54 -3.90 27.47
CA VAL A 37 -4.24 -2.46 27.42
C VAL A 37 -4.41 -1.88 28.81
N ARG A 38 -3.33 -1.25 29.36
CA ARG A 38 -3.37 -0.69 30.72
C ARG A 38 -3.58 0.83 30.71
N ASP A 39 -2.77 1.54 29.95
CA ASP A 39 -2.67 3.00 30.07
C ASP A 39 -3.13 3.73 28.80
N THR A 40 -2.61 3.36 27.65
CA THR A 40 -2.84 4.09 26.40
C THR A 40 -2.97 3.13 25.22
N ILE A 41 -3.89 3.48 24.32
CA ILE A 41 -4.00 2.86 23.00
C ILE A 41 -3.94 3.94 21.92
N VAL A 42 -3.24 3.67 20.84
CA VAL A 42 -3.20 4.53 19.65
C VAL A 42 -4.35 4.17 18.74
N LEU A 43 -5.11 5.17 18.34
CA LEU A 43 -6.13 5.10 17.32
C LEU A 43 -5.60 5.76 16.05
N ALA A 44 -5.61 5.02 14.97
CA ALA A 44 -5.26 5.50 13.66
C ALA A 44 -6.30 5.05 12.61
N CYS A 45 -6.31 5.69 11.48
CA CYS A 45 -7.17 5.33 10.36
C CYS A 45 -6.35 5.24 9.07
N THR A 46 -6.80 4.37 8.15
CA THR A 46 -6.37 4.38 6.76
C THR A 46 -7.58 4.49 5.86
N GLU A 47 -7.45 5.08 4.69
CA GLU A 47 -8.46 4.92 3.65
C GLU A 47 -8.51 3.46 3.21
N LEU A 48 -9.70 2.98 2.82
CA LEU A 48 -9.86 1.61 2.36
C LEU A 48 -8.93 1.32 1.19
N GLY A 49 -8.12 0.26 1.33
CA GLY A 49 -7.16 -0.17 0.31
C GLY A 49 -5.90 0.69 0.17
N LYS A 50 -5.70 1.72 1.00
CA LYS A 50 -4.46 2.52 1.03
C LYS A 50 -3.57 2.10 2.19
N GLY A 51 -2.25 2.12 1.98
CA GLY A 51 -1.27 1.74 3.01
C GLY A 51 -0.88 2.87 3.96
N SER A 52 -1.19 4.13 3.63
CA SER A 52 -0.84 5.27 4.49
C SER A 52 -1.76 5.35 5.71
N MET A 53 -1.17 5.31 6.89
CA MET A 53 -1.89 5.38 8.17
C MET A 53 -1.78 6.79 8.75
N GLU A 54 -2.93 7.36 9.09
CA GLU A 54 -3.02 8.64 9.81
C GLU A 54 -3.32 8.36 11.28
N LYS A 55 -2.44 8.80 12.17
CA LYS A 55 -2.69 8.77 13.60
C LYS A 55 -3.74 9.81 13.96
N ILE A 56 -4.81 9.37 14.60
CA ILE A 56 -5.93 10.22 15.02
C ILE A 56 -5.78 10.66 16.46
N ALA A 57 -5.48 9.73 17.37
CA ALA A 57 -5.41 10.03 18.80
C ALA A 57 -4.54 9.03 19.57
N ASP A 58 -3.97 9.49 20.66
CA ASP A 58 -3.57 8.66 21.79
C ASP A 58 -4.72 8.69 22.80
N ILE A 59 -5.32 7.54 23.04
CA ILE A 59 -6.47 7.42 23.95
C ILE A 59 -5.95 6.87 25.28
N VAL A 60 -6.07 7.69 26.33
CA VAL A 60 -5.82 7.24 27.70
C VAL A 60 -6.97 6.33 28.12
N THR A 61 -6.64 5.11 28.56
CA THR A 61 -7.62 4.13 29.01
C THR A 61 -7.66 4.07 30.54
N LYS A 62 -8.80 3.68 31.08
CA LYS A 62 -8.92 3.32 32.49
C LYS A 62 -9.19 1.81 32.58
N ASP A 63 -8.20 1.06 33.02
CA ASP A 63 -8.26 -0.41 33.07
C ASP A 63 -8.66 -1.02 31.71
N GLY A 64 -8.08 -0.49 30.61
CA GLY A 64 -8.38 -0.90 29.25
C GLY A 64 -9.73 -0.45 28.70
N MET A 65 -10.49 0.33 29.46
CA MET A 65 -11.77 0.88 29.04
C MET A 65 -11.62 2.27 28.44
N PHE A 66 -12.30 2.51 27.32
CA PHE A 66 -12.43 3.82 26.71
C PHE A 66 -13.67 3.93 25.84
N GLU A 67 -14.12 5.16 25.63
CA GLU A 67 -15.08 5.54 24.61
C GLU A 67 -14.47 6.62 23.72
N TYR A 68 -14.71 6.54 22.42
CA TYR A 68 -14.23 7.54 21.45
C TYR A 68 -15.27 7.77 20.36
N ARG A 69 -15.41 9.01 19.91
CA ARG A 69 -16.27 9.39 18.78
C ARG A 69 -15.40 9.83 17.62
N LEU A 70 -15.30 8.97 16.61
CA LEU A 70 -14.52 9.25 15.41
C LEU A 70 -15.42 9.92 14.36
N LYS A 71 -15.10 11.17 14.03
CA LYS A 71 -15.75 11.87 12.91
C LYS A 71 -15.22 11.35 11.60
N THR A 72 -16.10 10.85 10.76
CA THR A 72 -15.76 10.38 9.42
C THR A 72 -16.96 10.52 8.51
N ASP A 73 -16.74 10.99 7.29
CA ASP A 73 -17.73 11.17 6.24
C ASP A 73 -17.90 9.94 5.33
N LYS A 74 -16.92 9.04 5.37
CA LYS A 74 -16.86 7.81 4.57
C LYS A 74 -16.26 6.66 5.39
N PRO A 75 -16.52 5.41 5.00
CA PRO A 75 -15.88 4.25 5.62
C PRO A 75 -14.36 4.30 5.46
N LYS A 76 -13.66 3.94 6.55
CA LYS A 76 -12.21 3.82 6.62
C LYS A 76 -11.85 2.49 7.28
N THR A 77 -10.58 2.13 7.31
CA THR A 77 -10.06 1.11 8.22
C THR A 77 -9.61 1.80 9.51
N LEU A 78 -10.22 1.42 10.63
CA LEU A 78 -9.76 1.78 11.97
C LEU A 78 -8.66 0.82 12.40
N VAL A 79 -7.59 1.35 12.98
CA VAL A 79 -6.47 0.56 13.52
C VAL A 79 -6.22 0.96 14.95
N LEU A 80 -6.29 0.01 15.85
CA LEU A 80 -5.98 0.16 17.26
C LEU A 80 -4.72 -0.62 17.59
N PHE A 81 -3.72 0.02 18.19
CA PHE A 81 -2.47 -0.64 18.59
C PHE A 81 -1.88 -0.01 19.85
N ARG A 82 -1.05 -0.77 20.55
CA ARG A 82 -0.34 -0.29 21.75
C ARG A 82 0.87 0.56 21.35
N PRO A 83 1.17 1.68 22.04
CA PRO A 83 2.30 2.54 21.69
C PRO A 83 3.64 1.80 21.61
N TYR A 84 3.86 0.82 22.47
CA TYR A 84 5.08 0.03 22.49
C TYR A 84 5.28 -0.82 21.22
N ALA A 85 4.21 -1.25 20.57
CA ALA A 85 4.27 -1.98 19.30
C ALA A 85 4.83 -1.10 18.17
N GLN A 86 4.51 0.20 18.21
CA GLN A 86 5.09 1.19 17.28
C GLN A 86 6.59 1.35 17.49
N GLN A 87 7.04 1.47 18.73
CA GLN A 87 8.47 1.64 19.05
C GLN A 87 9.33 0.45 18.64
N ARG A 88 8.76 -0.77 18.62
CA ARG A 88 9.45 -2.00 18.23
C ARG A 88 9.28 -2.38 16.75
N GLY A 89 8.59 -1.57 15.95
CA GLY A 89 8.27 -1.91 14.57
C GLY A 89 7.28 -3.09 14.41
N GLN A 90 6.58 -3.46 15.48
CA GLN A 90 5.65 -4.60 15.54
C GLN A 90 4.20 -4.19 15.29
N MET A 91 3.96 -2.95 14.89
CA MET A 91 2.63 -2.38 14.71
C MET A 91 1.77 -3.15 13.70
N MET A 92 2.39 -3.69 12.65
CA MET A 92 1.70 -4.50 11.64
C MET A 92 1.24 -5.87 12.16
N ILE A 93 1.82 -6.36 13.23
CA ILE A 93 1.56 -7.70 13.79
C ILE A 93 0.59 -7.61 14.97
N TYR A 94 0.78 -6.61 15.85
CA TYR A 94 0.02 -6.49 17.10
C TYR A 94 -0.95 -5.29 17.03
N ASN A 95 -1.92 -5.38 16.13
CA ASN A 95 -2.99 -4.39 16.00
C ASN A 95 -4.36 -5.06 15.84
N LEU A 96 -5.40 -4.29 16.11
CA LEU A 96 -6.77 -4.60 15.78
C LEU A 96 -7.20 -3.70 14.63
N SER A 97 -7.50 -4.29 13.48
CA SER A 97 -8.03 -3.59 12.32
C SER A 97 -9.48 -3.98 12.08
N LEU A 98 -10.35 -2.98 11.89
CA LEU A 98 -11.76 -3.18 11.60
C LEU A 98 -12.33 -2.00 10.79
N PRO A 99 -13.49 -2.17 10.13
CA PRO A 99 -14.12 -1.07 9.41
C PRO A 99 -14.53 0.04 10.37
N ALA A 100 -14.22 1.29 10.05
CA ALA A 100 -14.77 2.48 10.67
C ALA A 100 -15.95 2.97 9.83
N VAL A 101 -17.18 2.72 10.28
CA VAL A 101 -18.39 3.01 9.50
C VAL A 101 -19.12 4.20 10.11
N PRO A 102 -19.34 5.29 9.35
CA PRO A 102 -20.07 6.46 9.83
C PRO A 102 -21.47 6.11 10.32
N GLY A 103 -21.86 6.70 11.47
CA GLY A 103 -23.20 6.53 12.06
C GLY A 103 -23.40 5.23 12.86
N GLU A 104 -22.41 4.35 12.89
CA GLU A 104 -22.48 3.05 13.59
C GLU A 104 -21.90 3.15 15.02
N THR A 105 -22.17 2.12 15.81
CA THR A 105 -21.53 1.91 17.13
C THR A 105 -20.82 0.57 17.13
N VAL A 106 -19.53 0.57 17.46
CA VAL A 106 -18.75 -0.64 17.67
C VAL A 106 -18.47 -0.85 19.14
N GLU A 107 -18.70 -2.07 19.63
CA GLU A 107 -18.34 -2.52 20.96
C GLU A 107 -17.24 -3.56 20.85
N ILE A 108 -16.12 -3.32 21.55
CA ILE A 108 -14.91 -4.14 21.46
C ILE A 108 -14.58 -4.65 22.86
N SER A 109 -14.35 -5.95 23.02
CA SER A 109 -13.88 -6.54 24.27
C SER A 109 -12.84 -7.63 24.01
N GLY A 110 -12.15 -8.10 25.07
CA GLY A 110 -11.09 -9.09 24.97
C GLY A 110 -9.70 -8.49 24.89
N THR A 111 -8.83 -8.98 24.00
CA THR A 111 -7.49 -8.43 23.77
C THR A 111 -7.39 -7.81 22.37
N VAL A 112 -6.33 -7.02 22.13
CA VAL A 112 -6.08 -6.43 20.80
C VAL A 112 -6.00 -7.51 19.71
N MET A 113 -5.39 -8.66 20.00
CA MET A 113 -5.20 -9.74 19.03
C MET A 113 -6.40 -10.71 18.97
N LEU A 114 -7.15 -10.84 20.04
CA LEU A 114 -8.29 -11.76 20.14
C LEU A 114 -9.54 -11.00 20.63
N PRO A 115 -10.03 -10.04 19.83
CA PRO A 115 -11.18 -9.22 20.21
C PRO A 115 -12.50 -9.97 20.05
N THR A 116 -13.49 -9.55 20.81
CA THR A 116 -14.90 -9.82 20.55
C THR A 116 -15.55 -8.54 20.10
N ILE A 117 -16.23 -8.57 18.96
CA ILE A 117 -16.86 -7.40 18.33
C ILE A 117 -18.38 -7.51 18.44
N GLY A 118 -19.02 -6.39 18.72
CA GLY A 118 -20.46 -6.24 18.76
C GLY A 118 -20.87 -4.79 18.52
N GLY A 119 -22.08 -4.43 18.89
CA GLY A 119 -22.62 -3.08 18.73
C GLY A 119 -23.84 -3.01 17.82
N SER A 120 -23.85 -2.12 16.85
CA SER A 120 -24.95 -1.99 15.86
C SER A 120 -25.05 -3.21 14.95
N ALA A 121 -26.10 -3.29 14.12
CA ALA A 121 -26.36 -4.45 13.27
C ALA A 121 -25.16 -4.79 12.37
N PHE A 122 -24.53 -3.78 11.76
CA PHE A 122 -23.34 -3.97 10.94
C PHE A 122 -22.23 -4.74 11.71
N TYR A 123 -21.92 -4.34 12.94
CA TYR A 123 -20.84 -4.97 13.71
C TYR A 123 -21.22 -6.32 14.30
N LYS A 124 -22.51 -6.56 14.55
CA LYS A 124 -22.99 -7.92 14.90
C LYS A 124 -22.78 -8.90 13.76
N ASP A 125 -23.05 -8.48 12.53
CA ASP A 125 -22.82 -9.31 11.34
C ASP A 125 -21.30 -9.45 11.07
N TYR A 126 -20.52 -8.38 11.27
CA TYR A 126 -19.05 -8.38 11.14
C TYR A 126 -18.36 -9.30 12.18
N ALA A 127 -19.00 -9.58 13.32
CA ALA A 127 -18.46 -10.46 14.34
C ALA A 127 -18.10 -11.87 13.79
N THR A 128 -18.89 -12.40 12.84
CA THR A 128 -18.59 -13.67 12.16
C THR A 128 -17.22 -13.62 11.46
N VAL A 129 -16.91 -12.53 10.75
CA VAL A 129 -15.60 -12.34 10.11
C VAL A 129 -14.49 -12.22 11.15
N MET A 130 -14.76 -11.52 12.26
CA MET A 130 -13.78 -11.42 13.34
C MET A 130 -13.48 -12.75 14.01
N ASP A 131 -14.42 -13.69 14.05
CA ASP A 131 -14.15 -15.03 14.56
C ASP A 131 -13.19 -15.80 13.63
N PHE A 132 -13.25 -15.60 12.31
CA PHE A 132 -12.26 -16.14 11.38
C PHE A 132 -10.87 -15.52 11.63
N VAL A 133 -10.80 -14.18 11.78
CA VAL A 133 -9.56 -13.45 12.08
C VAL A 133 -8.99 -13.91 13.44
N LYS A 134 -9.82 -14.11 14.47
CA LYS A 134 -9.38 -14.64 15.77
C LYS A 134 -8.77 -16.03 15.65
N THR A 135 -9.37 -16.90 14.86
CA THR A 135 -8.84 -18.24 14.60
C THR A 135 -7.47 -18.17 13.95
N PHE A 136 -7.32 -17.30 12.93
CA PHE A 136 -6.03 -17.04 12.28
C PHE A 136 -5.00 -16.48 13.29
N ASN A 137 -5.37 -15.45 14.05
CA ASN A 137 -4.47 -14.82 15.03
C ASN A 137 -4.01 -15.81 16.10
N LYS A 138 -4.91 -16.70 16.57
CA LYS A 138 -4.56 -17.76 17.52
C LYS A 138 -3.52 -18.71 16.92
N SER A 139 -3.74 -19.20 15.70
CA SER A 139 -2.76 -20.05 15.01
C SER A 139 -1.42 -19.36 14.80
N MET A 140 -1.43 -18.05 14.49
CA MET A 140 -0.21 -17.24 14.35
C MET A 140 0.55 -17.13 15.68
N LEU A 141 -0.13 -16.88 16.79
CA LEU A 141 0.48 -16.80 18.13
C LEU A 141 1.08 -18.15 18.55
N GLU A 142 0.34 -19.24 18.37
CA GLU A 142 0.82 -20.61 18.66
C GLU A 142 2.07 -20.96 17.82
N ALA A 143 2.06 -20.64 16.52
CA ALA A 143 3.20 -20.87 15.65
C ALA A 143 4.44 -20.02 16.05
N ALA A 144 4.21 -18.75 16.43
CA ALA A 144 5.27 -17.87 16.90
C ALA A 144 5.88 -18.33 18.24
N ASP A 145 5.06 -18.79 19.16
CA ASP A 145 5.52 -19.33 20.45
C ASP A 145 6.33 -20.62 20.25
N ALA A 146 5.86 -21.53 19.40
CA ALA A 146 6.59 -22.77 19.05
C ALA A 146 7.95 -22.44 18.40
N TYR A 147 7.98 -21.51 17.44
CA TYR A 147 9.22 -21.03 16.82
C TYR A 147 10.18 -20.45 17.86
N ASN A 148 9.72 -19.54 18.71
CA ASN A 148 10.56 -18.90 19.74
C ASN A 148 11.11 -19.89 20.76
N ALA A 149 10.37 -20.96 21.07
CA ALA A 149 10.83 -22.02 21.96
C ALA A 149 11.95 -22.84 21.30
N ALA A 150 11.75 -23.27 20.06
CA ALA A 150 12.70 -24.12 19.33
C ALA A 150 13.94 -23.35 18.82
N ALA A 151 13.77 -22.07 18.43
CA ALA A 151 14.87 -21.24 17.88
C ALA A 151 15.97 -20.89 18.90
N LYS A 152 15.78 -21.23 20.19
CA LYS A 152 16.84 -21.13 21.22
C LYS A 152 17.96 -22.16 20.98
N ASP A 153 17.62 -23.28 20.34
CA ASP A 153 18.58 -24.28 19.89
C ASP A 153 18.97 -24.02 18.44
N SER A 154 20.28 -23.80 18.18
CA SER A 154 20.78 -23.49 16.84
C SER A 154 20.56 -24.63 15.83
N LEU A 155 20.53 -25.89 16.29
CA LEU A 155 20.28 -27.07 15.45
C LEU A 155 18.80 -27.22 15.05
N GLN A 156 17.88 -26.68 15.85
CA GLN A 156 16.44 -26.76 15.60
C GLN A 156 15.88 -25.54 14.90
N ARG A 157 16.65 -24.45 14.78
CA ARG A 157 16.19 -23.16 14.27
C ARG A 157 15.67 -23.23 12.83
N GLU A 158 16.38 -23.94 11.95
CA GLU A 158 15.98 -24.07 10.54
C GLU A 158 14.64 -24.80 10.41
N LYS A 159 14.53 -25.95 11.04
CA LYS A 159 13.27 -26.72 11.05
C LYS A 159 12.12 -25.93 11.68
N ALA A 160 12.37 -25.23 12.78
CA ALA A 160 11.37 -24.37 13.41
C ALA A 160 10.88 -23.26 12.48
N GLY A 161 11.79 -22.73 11.63
CA GLY A 161 11.43 -21.75 10.59
C GLY A 161 10.53 -22.35 9.50
N GLU A 162 10.83 -23.56 9.04
CA GLU A 162 10.00 -24.28 8.07
C GLU A 162 8.62 -24.63 8.64
N ASP A 163 8.58 -25.13 9.87
CA ASP A 163 7.31 -25.44 10.56
C ASP A 163 6.46 -24.17 10.75
N TYR A 164 7.08 -23.05 11.15
CA TYR A 164 6.40 -21.77 11.25
C TYR A 164 5.80 -21.32 9.91
N ALA A 165 6.60 -21.36 8.83
CA ALA A 165 6.14 -20.98 7.50
C ALA A 165 4.97 -21.86 7.02
N THR A 166 5.04 -23.18 7.27
CA THR A 166 4.00 -24.13 6.92
C THR A 166 2.70 -23.88 7.69
N ASN A 167 2.80 -23.63 8.99
CA ASN A 167 1.64 -23.31 9.84
C ASN A 167 0.98 -22.01 9.41
N MET A 168 1.78 -20.99 9.10
CA MET A 168 1.28 -19.70 8.61
C MET A 168 0.61 -19.82 7.25
N ALA A 169 1.17 -20.58 6.32
CA ALA A 169 0.55 -20.82 5.01
C ALA A 169 -0.79 -21.53 5.16
N THR A 170 -0.88 -22.54 6.03
CA THR A 170 -2.11 -23.29 6.32
C THR A 170 -3.18 -22.39 6.94
N ALA A 171 -2.82 -21.60 7.95
CA ALA A 171 -3.74 -20.66 8.60
C ALA A 171 -4.24 -19.58 7.63
N SER A 172 -3.35 -19.04 6.77
CA SER A 172 -3.71 -18.06 5.75
C SER A 172 -4.68 -18.62 4.73
N LYS A 173 -4.43 -19.85 4.25
CA LYS A 173 -5.34 -20.54 3.33
C LYS A 173 -6.73 -20.75 3.95
N LEU A 174 -6.79 -21.20 5.21
CA LEU A 174 -8.06 -21.38 5.91
C LEU A 174 -8.82 -20.06 6.02
N LEU A 175 -8.14 -18.97 6.39
CA LEU A 175 -8.78 -17.65 6.47
C LEU A 175 -9.35 -17.23 5.10
N ILE A 176 -8.59 -17.37 4.02
CA ILE A 176 -9.05 -17.05 2.66
C ILE A 176 -10.30 -17.88 2.32
N ASP A 177 -10.27 -19.18 2.53
CA ASP A 177 -11.40 -20.08 2.26
C ASP A 177 -12.66 -19.66 3.05
N GLN A 178 -12.50 -19.23 4.31
CA GLN A 178 -13.59 -18.72 5.16
C GLN A 178 -14.15 -17.38 4.63
N LEU A 179 -13.29 -16.45 4.20
CA LEU A 179 -13.72 -15.17 3.63
C LEU A 179 -14.49 -15.37 2.32
N PHE A 180 -14.03 -16.27 1.45
CA PHE A 180 -14.74 -16.66 0.24
C PHE A 180 -16.08 -17.35 0.57
N GLY A 181 -16.10 -18.23 1.57
CA GLY A 181 -17.30 -18.88 2.05
C GLY A 181 -18.35 -17.88 2.54
N TYR A 182 -17.91 -16.88 3.33
CA TYR A 182 -18.77 -15.80 3.79
C TYR A 182 -19.38 -15.01 2.62
N ALA A 183 -18.56 -14.60 1.66
CA ALA A 183 -19.03 -13.83 0.51
C ALA A 183 -20.02 -14.62 -0.38
N ARG A 184 -19.81 -15.93 -0.58
CA ARG A 184 -20.75 -16.80 -1.30
C ARG A 184 -22.12 -16.88 -0.61
N GLN A 185 -22.13 -16.92 0.72
CA GLN A 185 -23.37 -16.99 1.51
C GLN A 185 -24.04 -15.61 1.63
N ASN A 186 -23.27 -14.54 1.53
CA ASN A 186 -23.73 -13.16 1.76
C ASN A 186 -23.32 -12.22 0.60
N PRO A 187 -23.74 -12.51 -0.66
CA PRO A 187 -23.30 -11.75 -1.84
C PRO A 187 -23.74 -10.29 -1.82
N ASP A 188 -24.83 -9.97 -1.13
CA ASP A 188 -25.41 -8.63 -1.00
C ASP A 188 -24.85 -7.82 0.18
N SER A 189 -23.99 -8.42 1.00
CA SER A 189 -23.51 -7.82 2.24
C SER A 189 -22.47 -6.74 1.98
N GLU A 190 -22.61 -5.61 2.68
CA GLU A 190 -21.56 -4.57 2.75
C GLU A 190 -20.24 -5.13 3.34
N ILE A 191 -20.32 -6.12 4.21
CA ILE A 191 -19.15 -6.76 4.79
C ILE A 191 -18.40 -7.53 3.70
N SER A 192 -19.11 -8.26 2.82
CA SER A 192 -18.48 -8.94 1.69
C SER A 192 -17.77 -7.92 0.76
N ALA A 193 -18.36 -6.74 0.54
CA ALA A 193 -17.70 -5.68 -0.22
C ALA A 193 -16.47 -5.12 0.50
N TYR A 194 -16.53 -4.92 1.82
CA TYR A 194 -15.40 -4.47 2.63
C TYR A 194 -14.23 -5.45 2.58
N LEU A 195 -14.49 -6.74 2.63
CA LEU A 195 -13.48 -7.79 2.60
C LEU A 195 -12.65 -7.79 1.32
N ALA A 196 -13.16 -7.28 0.19
CA ALA A 196 -12.41 -7.16 -1.06
C ALA A 196 -11.09 -6.40 -0.87
N SER A 197 -11.03 -5.44 0.08
CA SER A 197 -9.81 -4.68 0.38
C SER A 197 -8.69 -5.52 1.00
N PHE A 198 -8.98 -6.69 1.57
CA PHE A 198 -8.02 -7.60 2.23
C PHE A 198 -7.68 -8.84 1.41
N ILE A 199 -8.42 -9.10 0.33
CA ILE A 199 -8.14 -10.25 -0.54
C ILE A 199 -6.83 -10.01 -1.28
N GLN A 200 -5.95 -11.02 -1.29
CA GLN A 200 -4.70 -11.00 -2.05
C GLN A 200 -4.98 -10.82 -3.54
N THR A 201 -4.10 -10.11 -4.24
CA THR A 201 -4.37 -9.65 -5.61
C THR A 201 -4.65 -10.81 -6.56
N GLU A 202 -3.99 -11.95 -6.39
CA GLU A 202 -4.19 -13.17 -7.17
C GLU A 202 -5.61 -13.74 -7.08
N TYR A 203 -6.35 -13.47 -6.00
CA TYR A 203 -7.72 -13.97 -5.76
C TYR A 203 -8.80 -12.90 -5.95
N ILE A 204 -8.42 -11.63 -6.18
CA ILE A 204 -9.38 -10.51 -6.24
C ILE A 204 -10.42 -10.74 -7.34
N GLU A 205 -10.00 -11.16 -8.54
CA GLU A 205 -10.92 -11.33 -9.67
C GLU A 205 -12.03 -12.33 -9.35
N ASP A 206 -11.66 -13.48 -8.76
CA ASP A 206 -12.63 -14.51 -8.39
C ASP A 206 -13.48 -14.09 -7.20
N TYR A 207 -12.90 -13.35 -6.24
CA TYR A 207 -13.66 -12.79 -5.13
C TYR A 207 -14.72 -11.79 -5.60
N LEU A 208 -14.37 -10.86 -6.49
CA LEU A 208 -15.29 -9.85 -7.01
C LEU A 208 -16.48 -10.43 -7.81
N LYS A 209 -16.32 -11.64 -8.40
CA LYS A 209 -17.42 -12.36 -9.06
C LYS A 209 -18.50 -12.83 -8.08
N LEU A 210 -18.16 -12.99 -6.80
CA LEU A 210 -19.08 -13.38 -5.75
C LEU A 210 -19.99 -12.23 -5.29
N LEU A 211 -19.55 -10.98 -5.46
CA LEU A 211 -20.26 -9.80 -4.99
C LEU A 211 -21.38 -9.42 -5.94
N SER A 212 -22.58 -9.21 -5.40
CA SER A 212 -23.71 -8.67 -6.17
C SER A 212 -23.48 -7.19 -6.53
N PRO A 213 -24.25 -6.64 -7.50
CA PRO A 213 -24.25 -5.21 -7.77
C PRO A 213 -24.60 -4.37 -6.53
N LYS A 214 -25.50 -4.85 -5.68
CA LYS A 214 -25.90 -4.18 -4.43
C LYS A 214 -24.72 -4.03 -3.47
N ALA A 215 -23.93 -5.08 -3.26
CA ALA A 215 -22.74 -5.01 -2.41
C ALA A 215 -21.70 -4.05 -2.99
N LYS A 216 -21.44 -4.13 -4.30
CA LYS A 216 -20.45 -3.28 -4.99
C LYS A 216 -20.79 -1.79 -4.93
N GLU A 217 -22.07 -1.43 -4.93
CA GLU A 217 -22.55 -0.04 -4.85
C GLU A 217 -22.93 0.40 -3.41
N SER A 218 -22.61 -0.42 -2.40
CA SER A 218 -22.87 -0.11 -0.99
C SER A 218 -21.95 1.00 -0.47
N ARG A 219 -22.09 1.36 0.82
CA ARG A 219 -21.15 2.26 1.53
C ARG A 219 -19.70 1.79 1.41
N MET A 220 -19.44 0.49 1.19
CA MET A 220 -18.12 -0.09 1.05
C MET A 220 -17.58 -0.11 -0.38
N LYS A 221 -18.24 0.57 -1.33
CA LYS A 221 -17.73 0.76 -2.70
C LYS A 221 -16.26 1.15 -2.77
N PRO A 222 -15.73 2.06 -1.92
CA PRO A 222 -14.29 2.38 -1.92
C PRO A 222 -13.36 1.18 -1.69
N ALA A 223 -13.81 0.15 -0.94
CA ALA A 223 -13.02 -1.08 -0.74
C ALA A 223 -12.97 -1.92 -2.01
N VAL A 224 -14.08 -1.99 -2.74
CA VAL A 224 -14.17 -2.67 -4.04
C VAL A 224 -13.31 -1.97 -5.09
N GLU A 225 -13.40 -0.64 -5.17
CA GLU A 225 -12.59 0.17 -6.09
C GLU A 225 -11.09 0.02 -5.82
N ALA A 226 -10.70 0.01 -4.55
CA ALA A 226 -9.32 -0.23 -4.15
C ALA A 226 -8.83 -1.63 -4.56
N ALA A 227 -9.67 -2.66 -4.45
CA ALA A 227 -9.34 -4.02 -4.92
C ALA A 227 -9.20 -4.06 -6.44
N VAL A 228 -10.11 -3.43 -7.18
CA VAL A 228 -10.02 -3.33 -8.65
C VAL A 228 -8.75 -2.62 -9.07
N SER A 229 -8.43 -1.48 -8.44
CA SER A 229 -7.20 -0.72 -8.75
C SER A 229 -5.92 -1.54 -8.52
N ARG A 230 -5.88 -2.37 -7.45
CA ARG A 230 -4.73 -3.29 -7.22
C ARG A 230 -4.63 -4.35 -8.31
N LEU A 231 -5.75 -4.92 -8.73
CA LEU A 231 -5.78 -5.92 -9.81
C LEU A 231 -5.30 -5.31 -11.14
N GLU A 232 -5.75 -4.11 -11.46
CA GLU A 232 -5.32 -3.38 -12.66
C GLU A 232 -3.83 -3.03 -12.62
N ALA A 233 -3.34 -2.58 -11.46
CA ALA A 233 -1.91 -2.30 -11.28
C ALA A 233 -1.06 -3.55 -11.47
N GLU A 234 -1.49 -4.71 -10.95
CA GLU A 234 -0.79 -5.98 -11.17
C GLU A 234 -0.80 -6.40 -12.64
N ARG A 235 -1.94 -6.26 -13.33
CA ARG A 235 -2.02 -6.57 -14.77
C ARG A 235 -1.07 -5.70 -15.58
N LYS A 236 -1.05 -4.38 -15.32
CA LYS A 236 -0.10 -3.45 -15.96
C LYS A 236 1.35 -3.82 -15.66
N MET A 237 1.65 -4.23 -14.42
CA MET A 237 2.99 -4.65 -14.03
C MET A 237 3.41 -5.93 -14.78
N LYS A 238 2.54 -6.94 -14.87
CA LYS A 238 2.81 -8.17 -15.64
C LYS A 238 3.01 -7.89 -17.14
N GLU A 239 2.23 -6.98 -17.70
CA GLU A 239 2.39 -6.54 -19.09
C GLU A 239 3.73 -5.81 -19.27
N ALA A 240 4.08 -4.91 -18.37
CA ALA A 240 5.37 -4.22 -18.38
C ALA A 240 6.54 -5.23 -18.28
N GLU A 241 6.46 -6.23 -17.40
CA GLU A 241 7.47 -7.30 -17.30
C GLU A 241 7.64 -8.09 -18.59
N ALA A 242 6.55 -8.41 -19.26
CA ALA A 242 6.61 -9.11 -20.55
C ALA A 242 7.29 -8.27 -21.65
N ASN A 243 7.22 -6.94 -21.54
CA ASN A 243 7.80 -5.99 -22.49
C ASN A 243 9.22 -5.55 -22.10
N VAL A 244 9.60 -5.67 -20.81
CA VAL A 244 10.90 -5.26 -20.26
C VAL A 244 11.69 -6.52 -19.89
N ALA A 245 12.36 -7.09 -20.87
CA ALA A 245 13.21 -8.28 -20.70
C ALA A 245 14.52 -8.11 -21.49
N GLU A 246 15.55 -8.86 -21.11
CA GLU A 246 16.82 -8.90 -21.85
C GLU A 246 16.55 -9.24 -23.34
N GLY A 247 17.15 -8.47 -24.24
CA GLY A 247 16.95 -8.56 -25.70
C GLY A 247 15.73 -7.75 -26.23
N LYS A 248 14.87 -7.20 -25.39
CA LYS A 248 13.76 -6.34 -25.82
C LYS A 248 14.20 -4.87 -25.94
N PRO A 249 13.53 -4.07 -26.79
CA PRO A 249 13.75 -2.63 -26.82
C PRO A 249 13.45 -2.00 -25.44
N ALA A 250 14.36 -1.17 -24.94
CA ALA A 250 14.12 -0.38 -23.75
C ALA A 250 13.02 0.67 -24.00
N PRO A 251 11.98 0.77 -23.16
CA PRO A 251 10.97 1.82 -23.29
C PRO A 251 11.61 3.21 -23.26
N ASP A 252 11.36 4.02 -24.29
CA ASP A 252 11.86 5.40 -24.30
C ASP A 252 11.09 6.28 -23.29
N PHE A 253 11.76 7.28 -22.74
CA PHE A 253 11.15 8.27 -21.83
C PHE A 253 11.76 9.63 -22.06
N THR A 254 11.02 10.67 -21.64
CA THR A 254 11.51 12.03 -21.54
C THR A 254 11.19 12.55 -20.14
N LEU A 255 12.22 12.79 -19.36
CA LEU A 255 12.15 13.28 -17.98
C LEU A 255 12.97 14.56 -17.84
N ASN A 256 12.64 15.39 -16.86
CA ASN A 256 13.44 16.58 -16.60
C ASN A 256 14.72 16.24 -15.84
N ASP A 257 15.84 16.80 -16.30
CA ASP A 257 17.12 16.74 -15.59
C ASP A 257 17.12 17.65 -14.34
N ILE A 258 18.22 17.61 -13.59
CA ILE A 258 18.36 18.40 -12.35
C ILE A 258 18.26 19.92 -12.55
N ASN A 259 18.41 20.40 -13.79
CA ASN A 259 18.29 21.80 -14.20
C ASN A 259 16.91 22.11 -14.80
N GLY A 260 15.99 21.15 -14.81
CA GLY A 260 14.67 21.29 -15.41
C GLY A 260 14.63 21.18 -16.93
N LYS A 261 15.69 20.70 -17.57
CA LYS A 261 15.73 20.50 -19.03
C LYS A 261 15.23 19.10 -19.39
N PRO A 262 14.41 18.96 -20.43
CA PRO A 262 13.97 17.65 -20.89
C PRO A 262 15.14 16.82 -21.39
N PHE A 263 15.24 15.59 -20.91
CA PHE A 263 16.20 14.57 -21.30
C PHE A 263 15.45 13.34 -21.77
N SER A 264 15.82 12.79 -22.93
CA SER A 264 15.24 11.55 -23.48
C SER A 264 16.30 10.45 -23.52
N LEU A 265 15.94 9.20 -23.17
CA LEU A 265 16.84 8.05 -23.26
C LEU A 265 17.35 7.85 -24.68
N SER A 266 16.51 8.05 -25.68
CA SER A 266 16.89 7.94 -27.11
C SER A 266 18.02 8.88 -27.54
N SER A 267 18.30 9.94 -26.80
CA SER A 267 19.45 10.85 -27.06
C SER A 267 20.81 10.19 -26.83
N LEU A 268 20.84 9.04 -26.13
CA LEU A 268 22.04 8.27 -25.84
C LEU A 268 22.22 7.04 -26.76
N ARG A 269 21.47 6.95 -27.86
CA ARG A 269 21.68 5.87 -28.83
C ARG A 269 23.13 5.82 -29.32
N GLY A 270 23.65 4.61 -29.53
CA GLY A 270 25.04 4.38 -29.86
C GLY A 270 25.97 4.24 -28.65
N LYS A 271 25.47 4.38 -27.43
CA LYS A 271 26.21 4.16 -26.18
C LYS A 271 25.54 3.10 -25.32
N TYR A 272 26.33 2.40 -24.50
CA TYR A 272 25.76 1.68 -23.38
C TYR A 272 25.26 2.66 -22.33
N VAL A 273 24.08 2.38 -21.75
CA VAL A 273 23.45 3.22 -20.71
C VAL A 273 23.06 2.34 -19.56
N VAL A 274 23.40 2.73 -18.34
CA VAL A 274 22.87 2.14 -17.10
C VAL A 274 21.78 3.06 -16.58
N LEU A 275 20.55 2.62 -16.65
CA LEU A 275 19.42 3.25 -15.94
C LEU A 275 19.45 2.77 -14.50
N ASP A 276 19.64 3.66 -13.55
CA ASP A 276 19.64 3.36 -12.11
C ASP A 276 18.39 3.98 -11.47
N PHE A 277 17.41 3.15 -11.17
CA PHE A 277 16.17 3.55 -10.47
C PHE A 277 16.44 3.57 -8.97
N TRP A 278 16.31 4.75 -8.36
CA TRP A 278 16.67 4.99 -6.98
C TRP A 278 15.79 6.03 -6.28
N GLY A 279 16.05 6.35 -5.02
CA GLY A 279 15.45 7.45 -4.27
C GLY A 279 16.27 7.78 -3.03
N SER A 280 16.14 9.00 -2.50
CA SER A 280 16.87 9.44 -1.31
C SER A 280 16.53 8.65 -0.04
N TRP A 281 15.37 8.05 -0.02
CA TRP A 281 14.85 7.18 1.03
C TRP A 281 15.37 5.74 0.96
N CYS A 282 16.02 5.36 -0.14
CA CYS A 282 16.50 4.00 -0.39
C CYS A 282 17.93 3.81 0.18
N GLY A 283 18.04 3.26 1.38
CA GLY A 283 19.34 3.05 2.05
C GLY A 283 20.29 2.15 1.26
N TRP A 284 19.81 1.11 0.57
CA TRP A 284 20.62 0.26 -0.27
C TRP A 284 21.13 0.97 -1.52
N CYS A 285 20.32 1.86 -2.13
CA CYS A 285 20.74 2.69 -3.25
C CYS A 285 21.91 3.59 -2.85
N ILE A 286 21.77 4.31 -1.72
CA ILE A 286 22.82 5.21 -1.20
C ILE A 286 24.11 4.41 -0.90
N LYS A 287 23.99 3.20 -0.33
CA LYS A 287 25.13 2.34 -0.03
C LYS A 287 25.89 1.88 -1.29
N GLY A 288 25.19 1.69 -2.41
CA GLY A 288 25.78 1.27 -3.70
C GLY A 288 26.47 2.41 -4.48
N MET A 289 26.12 3.67 -4.23
CA MET A 289 26.64 4.82 -5.00
C MET A 289 28.17 4.93 -5.05
N PRO A 290 28.93 4.68 -3.96
CA PRO A 290 30.40 4.71 -4.03
C PRO A 290 30.97 3.71 -5.05
N GLU A 291 30.44 2.51 -5.10
CA GLU A 291 30.87 1.47 -6.04
C GLU A 291 30.47 1.83 -7.47
N MET A 292 29.25 2.34 -7.68
CA MET A 292 28.82 2.86 -8.99
C MET A 292 29.76 3.97 -9.50
N LYS A 293 30.16 4.93 -8.64
CA LYS A 293 31.11 6.00 -9.01
C LYS A 293 32.48 5.42 -9.37
N ARG A 294 32.94 4.40 -8.64
CA ARG A 294 34.22 3.73 -8.95
C ARG A 294 34.17 3.09 -10.34
N TYR A 295 33.08 2.40 -10.69
CA TYR A 295 32.90 1.79 -12.02
C TYR A 295 32.70 2.83 -13.12
N TYR A 296 31.97 3.89 -12.86
CA TYR A 296 31.80 4.99 -13.79
C TYR A 296 33.15 5.67 -14.15
N GLY A 297 34.02 5.86 -13.15
CA GLY A 297 35.37 6.34 -13.36
C GLY A 297 36.28 5.32 -14.05
N LYS A 298 36.21 4.01 -13.63
CA LYS A 298 37.03 2.91 -14.21
C LYS A 298 36.80 2.76 -15.70
N TYR A 299 35.56 2.86 -16.17
CA TYR A 299 35.17 2.71 -17.56
C TYR A 299 34.69 4.01 -18.20
N SER A 300 35.34 5.12 -17.83
CA SER A 300 34.99 6.46 -18.31
C SER A 300 34.86 6.50 -19.83
N GLY A 301 33.73 7.02 -20.32
CA GLY A 301 33.43 7.14 -21.75
C GLY A 301 32.93 5.86 -22.43
N LYS A 302 33.02 4.67 -21.82
CA LYS A 302 32.51 3.41 -22.37
C LYS A 302 30.99 3.27 -22.15
N PHE A 303 30.43 3.86 -21.13
CA PHE A 303 29.00 3.90 -20.86
C PHE A 303 28.57 5.19 -20.13
N GLU A 304 27.27 5.45 -20.13
CA GLU A 304 26.65 6.53 -19.38
C GLU A 304 25.73 5.98 -18.28
N ILE A 305 25.57 6.73 -17.20
CA ILE A 305 24.58 6.42 -16.16
C ILE A 305 23.49 7.48 -16.20
N VAL A 306 22.24 7.03 -16.13
CA VAL A 306 21.07 7.88 -15.91
C VAL A 306 20.43 7.49 -14.60
N GLY A 307 20.66 8.27 -13.56
CA GLY A 307 20.00 8.10 -12.26
C GLY A 307 18.57 8.63 -12.33
N ILE A 308 17.60 7.75 -12.20
CA ILE A 308 16.17 8.07 -12.26
C ILE A 308 15.64 8.06 -10.83
N ASP A 309 15.44 9.25 -10.28
CA ASP A 309 14.85 9.39 -8.96
C ASP A 309 13.37 9.04 -8.97
N CYS A 310 12.93 8.29 -7.96
CA CYS A 310 11.57 7.80 -7.81
C CYS A 310 11.02 8.16 -6.42
N ASN A 311 9.81 8.73 -6.39
CA ASN A 311 9.05 8.99 -5.17
C ASN A 311 9.66 10.02 -4.19
N ASP A 312 10.59 10.86 -4.63
CA ASP A 312 11.10 11.99 -3.85
C ASP A 312 10.36 13.30 -4.20
N THR A 313 10.38 14.23 -3.28
CA THR A 313 10.14 15.64 -3.64
C THR A 313 11.35 16.20 -4.37
N GLU A 314 11.14 17.17 -5.25
CA GLU A 314 12.24 17.83 -6.00
C GLU A 314 13.39 18.29 -5.06
N ARG A 315 13.05 18.85 -3.91
CA ARG A 315 14.02 19.29 -2.92
C ARG A 315 14.88 18.14 -2.38
N LYS A 316 14.25 17.02 -1.95
CA LYS A 316 14.97 15.87 -1.41
C LYS A 316 15.86 15.21 -2.45
N TRP A 317 15.37 15.09 -3.68
CA TRP A 317 16.16 14.58 -4.80
C TRP A 317 17.41 15.41 -5.04
N LYS A 318 17.28 16.76 -5.20
CA LYS A 318 18.42 17.66 -5.43
C LYS A 318 19.43 17.62 -4.29
N GLU A 319 18.96 17.67 -3.03
CA GLU A 319 19.80 17.53 -1.84
C GLU A 319 20.58 16.19 -1.84
N ALA A 320 19.93 15.10 -2.25
CA ALA A 320 20.59 13.78 -2.29
C ALA A 320 21.61 13.67 -3.42
N VAL A 321 21.35 14.21 -4.61
CA VAL A 321 22.30 14.26 -5.72
C VAL A 321 23.54 15.05 -5.32
N GLU A 322 23.37 16.24 -4.73
CA GLU A 322 24.46 17.09 -4.27
C GLU A 322 25.27 16.40 -3.14
N LYS A 323 24.59 15.93 -2.10
CA LYS A 323 25.23 15.27 -0.95
C LYS A 323 26.08 14.06 -1.34
N ASN A 324 25.59 13.27 -2.31
CA ASN A 324 26.32 12.10 -2.77
C ASN A 324 27.25 12.40 -3.95
N ALA A 325 27.35 13.66 -4.40
CA ALA A 325 28.18 14.10 -5.51
C ALA A 325 28.06 13.15 -6.73
N LEU A 326 26.83 12.95 -7.23
CA LEU A 326 26.58 12.03 -8.34
C LEU A 326 27.00 12.67 -9.67
N PRO A 327 28.01 12.11 -10.40
CA PRO A 327 28.63 12.77 -11.54
C PRO A 327 27.91 12.54 -12.87
N TRP A 328 26.87 11.72 -12.89
CA TRP A 328 26.14 11.30 -14.08
C TRP A 328 24.85 12.07 -14.30
N ILE A 329 24.14 11.75 -15.37
CA ILE A 329 22.83 12.35 -15.69
C ILE A 329 21.84 11.97 -14.61
N ASN A 330 21.22 12.96 -13.97
CA ASN A 330 20.20 12.77 -12.95
C ASN A 330 18.88 13.34 -13.45
N VAL A 331 17.85 12.50 -13.50
CA VAL A 331 16.49 12.85 -13.91
C VAL A 331 15.49 12.42 -12.83
N LYS A 332 14.32 13.04 -12.82
CA LYS A 332 13.27 12.70 -11.85
C LYS A 332 12.04 12.18 -12.56
N SER A 333 11.57 11.01 -12.11
CA SER A 333 10.27 10.48 -12.49
C SER A 333 9.19 11.10 -11.63
N GLU A 334 8.25 11.80 -12.26
CA GLU A 334 7.04 12.25 -11.60
C GLU A 334 5.97 11.13 -11.64
N GLN A 335 4.99 11.23 -10.76
CA GLN A 335 3.98 10.17 -10.60
C GLN A 335 3.17 9.94 -11.89
N GLU A 336 3.03 10.99 -12.71
CA GLU A 336 2.23 10.98 -13.93
C GLU A 336 2.95 10.34 -15.13
N ASP A 337 4.29 10.26 -15.14
CA ASP A 337 5.04 9.72 -16.28
C ASP A 337 5.14 8.18 -16.29
N ALA A 338 4.91 7.55 -15.14
CA ALA A 338 4.89 6.11 -14.96
C ALA A 338 6.15 5.37 -15.51
N THR A 339 7.32 6.03 -15.51
CA THR A 339 8.55 5.43 -16.03
C THR A 339 9.00 4.21 -15.22
N PRO A 340 8.98 4.22 -13.86
CA PRO A 340 9.28 3.02 -13.08
C PRO A 340 8.34 1.84 -13.39
N GLU A 341 7.05 2.11 -13.56
CA GLU A 341 6.04 1.10 -13.90
C GLU A 341 6.27 0.53 -15.29
N ARG A 342 6.60 1.37 -16.28
CA ARG A 342 6.94 0.91 -17.65
C ARG A 342 8.19 0.04 -17.69
N TYR A 343 9.13 0.24 -16.76
CA TYR A 343 10.31 -0.59 -16.57
C TYR A 343 10.09 -1.74 -15.59
N ALA A 344 8.85 -1.99 -15.16
CA ALA A 344 8.48 -3.04 -14.21
C ALA A 344 9.32 -3.02 -12.92
N VAL A 345 9.64 -1.83 -12.41
CA VAL A 345 10.45 -1.66 -11.19
C VAL A 345 9.64 -2.09 -9.96
N LYS A 346 10.01 -3.22 -9.36
CA LYS A 346 9.38 -3.78 -8.16
C LYS A 346 10.14 -3.50 -6.87
N GLY A 347 11.39 -3.09 -6.98
CA GLY A 347 12.25 -2.86 -5.82
C GLY A 347 13.42 -1.94 -6.17
N PHE A 348 14.08 -1.41 -5.15
CA PHE A 348 15.15 -0.43 -5.30
C PHE A 348 16.43 -0.88 -4.60
N PRO A 349 17.62 -0.64 -5.22
CA PRO A 349 17.79 -0.15 -6.57
C PRO A 349 17.39 -1.17 -7.64
N THR A 350 16.93 -0.72 -8.79
CA THR A 350 16.86 -1.53 -10.01
C THR A 350 17.76 -0.89 -11.06
N LYS A 351 18.64 -1.68 -11.65
CA LYS A 351 19.57 -1.25 -12.69
C LYS A 351 19.25 -1.95 -14.01
N VAL A 352 19.10 -1.17 -15.07
CA VAL A 352 18.84 -1.69 -16.44
C VAL A 352 19.97 -1.23 -17.35
N VAL A 353 20.72 -2.18 -17.89
CA VAL A 353 21.75 -1.88 -18.90
C VAL A 353 21.10 -1.91 -20.27
N VAL A 354 21.19 -0.77 -20.98
CA VAL A 354 20.70 -0.61 -22.34
C VAL A 354 21.90 -0.61 -23.29
N ALA A 355 21.88 -1.47 -24.30
CA ALA A 355 22.91 -1.56 -25.31
C ALA A 355 22.83 -0.39 -26.32
N PRO A 356 23.89 -0.17 -27.14
CA PRO A 356 23.95 0.95 -28.11
C PRO A 356 22.80 0.99 -29.11
N ASP A 357 22.25 -0.18 -29.48
CA ASP A 357 21.08 -0.30 -30.37
C ASP A 357 19.76 0.03 -29.66
N GLY A 358 19.78 0.18 -28.34
CA GLY A 358 18.62 0.49 -27.51
C GLY A 358 17.89 -0.73 -26.97
N THR A 359 18.46 -1.91 -27.09
CA THR A 359 17.90 -3.12 -26.45
C THR A 359 18.37 -3.24 -25.01
N ILE A 360 17.58 -3.91 -24.17
CA ILE A 360 17.94 -4.21 -22.79
C ILE A 360 18.96 -5.34 -22.79
N ALA A 361 20.16 -5.07 -22.30
CA ALA A 361 21.23 -6.05 -22.21
C ALA A 361 21.25 -6.80 -20.89
N LYS A 362 20.83 -6.13 -19.77
CA LYS A 362 20.80 -6.73 -18.43
C LYS A 362 19.81 -5.99 -17.53
N ILE A 363 19.14 -6.74 -16.65
CA ILE A 363 18.35 -6.20 -15.56
C ILE A 363 18.90 -6.78 -14.25
N ALA A 364 19.15 -5.91 -13.26
CA ALA A 364 19.57 -6.29 -11.92
C ALA A 364 18.72 -5.58 -10.87
N VAL A 365 18.14 -6.35 -9.95
CA VAL A 365 17.35 -5.83 -8.83
C VAL A 365 18.15 -5.99 -7.54
N GLY A 366 18.22 -4.93 -6.76
CA GLY A 366 19.06 -4.86 -5.57
C GLY A 366 20.51 -4.51 -5.88
N GLU A 367 21.28 -4.32 -4.82
CA GLU A 367 22.71 -4.05 -4.91
C GLU A 367 23.46 -5.41 -4.84
N SER A 368 24.16 -5.78 -5.93
CA SER A 368 24.85 -7.06 -6.00
C SER A 368 26.20 -6.98 -6.69
N PRO A 369 27.22 -7.77 -6.24
CA PRO A 369 28.51 -7.87 -6.93
C PRO A 369 28.40 -8.38 -8.36
N GLU A 370 27.37 -9.18 -8.69
CA GLU A 370 27.15 -9.78 -10.02
C GLU A 370 26.89 -8.70 -11.08
N PHE A 371 26.22 -7.61 -10.71
CA PHE A 371 26.04 -6.47 -11.59
C PHE A 371 27.37 -5.86 -12.03
N TYR A 372 28.27 -5.68 -11.10
CA TYR A 372 29.61 -5.13 -11.39
C TYR A 372 30.48 -6.07 -12.18
N LYS A 373 30.43 -7.39 -11.92
CA LYS A 373 31.07 -8.41 -12.74
C LYS A 373 30.56 -8.38 -14.19
N TYR A 374 29.26 -8.11 -14.36
CA TYR A 374 28.69 -7.96 -15.70
C TYR A 374 29.27 -6.72 -16.41
N LEU A 375 29.44 -5.58 -15.73
CA LEU A 375 30.10 -4.41 -16.30
C LEU A 375 31.59 -4.72 -16.65
N ASP A 376 32.28 -5.48 -15.79
CA ASP A 376 33.66 -5.94 -16.09
C ASP A 376 33.70 -6.84 -17.34
N SER A 377 32.71 -7.69 -17.55
CA SER A 377 32.63 -8.54 -18.75
C SER A 377 32.30 -7.74 -20.04
N LEU A 378 31.61 -6.60 -19.92
CA LEU A 378 31.31 -5.75 -21.07
C LEU A 378 32.45 -4.83 -21.47
N PHE A 379 33.19 -4.29 -20.50
CA PHE A 379 34.09 -3.17 -20.69
C PHE A 379 35.54 -3.48 -20.29
N GLY A 380 35.75 -4.57 -19.55
CA GLY A 380 37.10 -5.03 -19.21
C GLY A 380 37.86 -5.46 -20.48
N GLU A 381 39.15 -5.10 -20.57
CA GLU A 381 40.04 -5.65 -21.57
C GLU A 381 40.42 -7.07 -21.11
N GLU A 382 40.48 -8.04 -22.04
CA GLU A 382 41.04 -9.38 -21.80
C GLU A 382 42.50 -9.30 -21.41
#